data_5bf88d599375781584be3e288b2dade5
#
_entry.id   5bf88d599375781584be3e288b2dade5
#
_cell.length_a   1.000
_cell.length_b   1.000
_cell.length_c   1.000
_cell.angle_alpha   90.00
_cell.angle_beta   90.00
_cell.angle_gamma   90.00
#
_symmetry.space_group_name_H-M   'P 1'
#
loop_
_entity.id
_entity.type
_entity.pdbx_description
1 polymer ?
#
loop_
_entity_poly.entity_id
_entity_poly.type
_entity_poly.pdbx_seq_one_letter_code
_entity_poly.pdbx_strand_id
1 'polypeptide(L)'
;MNEIAQKVAKSDTIVTISICFSGKVPEWEEIAATAIAVQNMYLTCTAHGVGCYWGTPGFMFQMKDFLKLEENERCYGFFFMGMKK
;
A
#
# COMPACT_ATOMS: atom_id res chain seq x y z
N MET A 1 -19.19 5.25 -9.20
CA MET A 1 -18.23 4.89 -8.12
C MET A 1 -16.85 4.72 -8.72
N ASN A 2 -15.85 5.33 -8.14
CA ASN A 2 -14.49 5.21 -8.68
C ASN A 2 -13.89 3.83 -8.33
N GLU A 3 -12.77 3.53 -8.97
CA GLU A 3 -12.11 2.23 -8.83
C GLU A 3 -11.70 1.94 -7.38
N ILE A 4 -11.18 2.94 -6.67
CA ILE A 4 -10.73 2.76 -5.29
C ILE A 4 -11.92 2.42 -4.38
N ALA A 5 -13.05 3.10 -4.55
CA ALA A 5 -14.24 2.80 -3.76
C ALA A 5 -14.72 1.37 -3.99
N GLN A 6 -14.63 0.89 -5.24
CA GLN A 6 -14.99 -0.51 -5.55
C GLN A 6 -14.03 -1.49 -4.88
N LYS A 7 -12.72 -1.19 -4.87
CA LYS A 7 -11.73 -2.04 -4.21
C LYS A 7 -11.97 -2.11 -2.71
N VAL A 8 -12.26 -0.97 -2.07
CA VAL A 8 -12.57 -0.92 -0.64
C VAL A 8 -13.78 -1.80 -0.32
N ALA A 9 -14.84 -1.69 -1.13
CA ALA A 9 -16.07 -2.45 -0.90
C ALA A 9 -15.87 -3.96 -1.04
N LYS A 10 -14.90 -4.40 -1.84
CA LYS A 10 -14.66 -5.82 -2.12
C LYS A 10 -13.62 -6.46 -1.22
N SER A 11 -12.88 -5.68 -0.45
CA SER A 11 -11.76 -6.18 0.32
C SER A 11 -12.15 -6.51 1.75
N ASP A 12 -11.61 -7.64 2.28
CA ASP A 12 -11.76 -8.00 3.68
C ASP A 12 -10.80 -7.20 4.56
N THR A 13 -9.59 -6.94 4.05
CA THR A 13 -8.54 -6.28 4.79
C THR A 13 -7.84 -5.25 3.91
N ILE A 14 -7.58 -4.09 4.48
CA ILE A 14 -6.85 -3.02 3.80
C ILE A 14 -5.62 -2.69 4.65
N VAL A 15 -4.43 -2.80 4.04
CA VAL A 15 -3.16 -2.47 4.71
C VAL A 15 -2.63 -1.19 4.10
N THR A 16 -2.37 -0.20 4.93
CA THR A 16 -1.76 1.04 4.49
C THR A 16 -0.26 0.83 4.31
N ILE A 17 0.27 1.21 3.15
CA ILE A 17 1.69 1.12 2.87
C ILE A 17 2.31 2.48 3.11
N SER A 18 3.15 2.59 4.13
CA SER A 18 3.84 3.83 4.46
C SER A 18 5.35 3.58 4.53
N ILE A 19 6.13 4.57 4.12
CA ILE A 19 7.59 4.49 4.13
C ILE A 19 8.12 5.55 5.08
N CYS A 20 8.99 5.13 5.99
CA CYS A 20 9.74 6.04 6.86
C CYS A 20 11.12 6.20 6.24
N PHE A 21 11.42 7.40 5.72
CA PHE A 21 12.70 7.67 5.07
C PHE A 21 13.76 7.97 6.12
N SER A 22 14.80 7.13 6.16
CA SER A 22 15.85 7.22 7.18
C SER A 22 16.81 8.37 6.93
N GLY A 23 16.95 8.82 5.69
CA GLY A 23 17.97 9.78 5.29
C GLY A 23 19.36 9.17 5.12
N LYS A 24 19.53 7.88 5.40
CA LYS A 24 20.82 7.19 5.31
C LYS A 24 21.12 6.64 3.93
N VAL A 25 20.06 6.43 3.14
CA VAL A 25 20.15 5.92 1.76
C VAL A 25 19.29 6.79 0.88
N PRO A 26 19.49 6.78 -0.46
CA PRO A 26 18.61 7.50 -1.38
C PRO A 26 17.17 7.03 -1.25
N GLU A 27 16.22 7.95 -1.41
CA GLU A 27 14.80 7.64 -1.26
C GLU A 27 14.35 6.51 -2.20
N TRP A 28 14.90 6.48 -3.41
CA TRP A 28 14.51 5.45 -4.39
C TRP A 28 14.83 4.03 -3.91
N GLU A 29 15.90 3.87 -3.10
CA GLU A 29 16.24 2.55 -2.56
C GLU A 29 15.20 2.10 -1.54
N GLU A 30 14.70 3.01 -0.71
CA GLU A 30 13.68 2.69 0.27
C GLU A 30 12.34 2.41 -0.41
N ILE A 31 12.02 3.15 -1.47
CA ILE A 31 10.82 2.90 -2.27
C ILE A 31 10.93 1.52 -2.93
N ALA A 32 12.09 1.19 -3.50
CA ALA A 32 12.30 -0.10 -4.15
C ALA A 32 12.18 -1.25 -3.15
N ALA A 33 12.74 -1.11 -1.95
CA ALA A 33 12.62 -2.13 -0.91
C ALA A 33 11.17 -2.35 -0.50
N THR A 34 10.40 -1.26 -0.39
CA THR A 34 8.98 -1.36 -0.08
C THR A 34 8.23 -2.09 -1.19
N ALA A 35 8.55 -1.79 -2.45
CA ALA A 35 7.91 -2.47 -3.59
C ALA A 35 8.18 -3.97 -3.56
N ILE A 36 9.42 -4.37 -3.19
CA ILE A 36 9.77 -5.79 -3.07
C ILE A 36 8.95 -6.44 -1.96
N ALA A 37 8.81 -5.77 -0.81
CA ALA A 37 8.01 -6.29 0.29
C ALA A 37 6.54 -6.47 -0.11
N VAL A 38 5.98 -5.50 -0.85
CA VAL A 38 4.60 -5.59 -1.35
C VAL A 38 4.47 -6.75 -2.33
N GLN A 39 5.46 -6.96 -3.20
CA GLN A 39 5.45 -8.09 -4.12
C GLN A 39 5.45 -9.41 -3.38
N ASN A 40 6.22 -9.53 -2.30
CA ASN A 40 6.22 -10.73 -1.48
C ASN A 40 4.85 -10.97 -0.84
N MET A 41 4.17 -9.92 -0.38
CA MET A 41 2.80 -10.02 0.13
C MET A 41 1.86 -10.51 -0.97
N TYR A 42 2.02 -9.97 -2.18
CA TYR A 42 1.20 -10.36 -3.34
C TYR A 42 1.37 -11.84 -3.65
N LEU A 43 2.61 -12.31 -3.70
CA LEU A 43 2.91 -13.72 -4.00
C LEU A 43 2.36 -14.64 -2.92
N THR A 44 2.46 -14.24 -1.65
CA THR A 44 1.91 -15.02 -0.54
C THR A 44 0.39 -15.13 -0.66
N CYS A 45 -0.29 -14.02 -0.94
CA CYS A 45 -1.74 -14.05 -1.14
C CYS A 45 -2.12 -14.97 -2.29
N THR A 46 -1.39 -14.89 -3.41
CA THR A 46 -1.65 -15.72 -4.58
C THR A 46 -1.48 -17.20 -4.24
N ALA A 47 -0.43 -17.55 -3.50
CA ALA A 47 -0.17 -18.93 -3.09
C ALA A 47 -1.29 -19.50 -2.22
N HIS A 48 -1.99 -18.65 -1.48
CA HIS A 48 -3.10 -19.06 -0.60
C HIS A 48 -4.48 -18.83 -1.24
N GLY A 49 -4.52 -18.47 -2.51
CA GLY A 49 -5.78 -18.26 -3.21
C GLY A 49 -6.51 -16.97 -2.79
N VAL A 50 -5.80 -16.03 -2.18
CA VAL A 50 -6.37 -14.76 -1.70
C VAL A 50 -6.20 -13.71 -2.79
N GLY A 51 -7.30 -13.10 -3.23
CA GLY A 51 -7.24 -11.98 -4.17
C GLY A 51 -6.67 -10.74 -3.50
N CYS A 52 -5.80 -10.02 -4.19
CA CYS A 52 -5.18 -8.84 -3.64
C CYS A 52 -4.82 -7.82 -4.72
N TYR A 53 -4.56 -6.59 -4.28
CA TYR A 53 -4.25 -5.48 -5.19
C TYR A 53 -3.56 -4.36 -4.42
N TRP A 54 -2.52 -3.76 -5.02
CA TRP A 54 -1.85 -2.58 -4.46
C TRP A 54 -2.34 -1.35 -5.24
N GLY A 55 -3.17 -0.54 -4.59
CA GLY A 55 -3.68 0.70 -5.18
C GLY A 55 -2.86 1.89 -4.76
N THR A 56 -2.52 2.74 -5.73
CA THR A 56 -1.76 3.97 -5.48
C THR A 56 -2.58 5.17 -5.99
N PRO A 57 -3.65 5.54 -5.26
CA PRO A 57 -4.50 6.64 -5.70
C PRO A 57 -3.77 7.98 -5.66
N GLY A 58 -4.20 8.93 -6.49
CA GLY A 58 -3.56 10.23 -6.56
C GLY A 58 -3.57 11.00 -5.24
N PHE A 59 -4.53 10.71 -4.36
CA PHE A 59 -4.63 11.38 -3.07
C PHE A 59 -3.75 10.74 -1.98
N MET A 60 -2.97 9.70 -2.29
CA MET A 60 -2.26 8.93 -1.25
C MET A 60 -1.29 9.79 -0.42
N PHE A 61 -0.65 10.78 -1.03
CA PHE A 61 0.28 11.64 -0.29
C PHE A 61 -0.45 12.60 0.64
N GLN A 62 -1.74 12.85 0.42
CA GLN A 62 -2.55 13.70 1.27
C GLN A 62 -3.02 12.97 2.52
N MET A 63 -2.84 11.65 2.57
CA MET A 63 -3.21 10.84 3.73
C MET A 63 -2.26 11.02 4.91
N LYS A 64 -1.19 11.79 4.74
CA LYS A 64 -0.21 12.00 5.80
C LYS A 64 -0.85 12.51 7.09
N ASP A 65 -1.73 13.51 6.97
CA ASP A 65 -2.41 14.08 8.13
C ASP A 65 -3.43 13.11 8.72
N PHE A 66 -4.18 12.45 7.86
CA PHE A 66 -5.19 11.48 8.29
C PHE A 66 -4.56 10.31 9.05
N LEU A 67 -3.41 9.83 8.57
CA LEU A 67 -2.71 8.70 9.18
C LEU A 67 -1.77 9.13 10.31
N LYS A 68 -1.66 10.43 10.56
CA LYS A 68 -0.77 11.00 11.58
C LYS A 68 0.68 10.58 11.38
N LEU A 69 1.14 10.61 10.14
CA LEU A 69 2.50 10.24 9.79
C LEU A 69 3.48 11.34 10.19
N GLU A 70 4.69 10.93 10.57
CA GLU A 70 5.75 11.87 10.86
C GLU A 70 6.24 12.56 9.58
N GLU A 71 7.05 13.62 9.74
CA GLU A 71 7.53 14.41 8.61
C GLU A 71 8.29 13.59 7.58
N ASN A 72 9.04 12.58 8.05
CA ASN A 72 9.84 11.71 7.19
C ASN A 72 9.10 10.47 6.72
N GLU A 73 7.80 10.39 6.95
CA GLU A 73 6.97 9.28 6.54
C GLU A 73 6.02 9.70 5.43
N ARG A 74 5.78 8.82 4.47
CA ARG A 74 4.83 9.07 3.37
C ARG A 74 4.02 7.83 3.10
N CYS A 75 2.75 8.04 2.74
CA CYS A 75 1.87 6.95 2.31
C CYS A 75 2.12 6.63 0.85
N TYR A 76 2.34 5.36 0.54
CA TYR A 76 2.55 4.88 -0.82
C TYR A 76 1.44 3.91 -1.25
N GLY A 77 0.23 4.20 -0.82
CA GLY A 77 -0.94 3.49 -1.28
C GLY A 77 -1.47 2.49 -0.28
N PHE A 78 -2.36 1.64 -0.77
CA PHE A 78 -3.09 0.69 0.06
C PHE A 78 -3.03 -0.68 -0.57
N PHE A 79 -2.82 -1.70 0.24
CA PHE A 79 -2.82 -3.08 -0.20
C PHE A 79 -4.14 -3.72 0.24
N PHE A 80 -4.94 -4.09 -0.73
CA PHE A 80 -6.27 -4.68 -0.50
C PHE A 80 -6.15 -6.20 -0.55
N MET A 81 -6.65 -6.89 0.47
CA MET A 81 -6.59 -8.35 0.56
C MET A 81 -7.98 -8.92 0.75
N GLY A 82 -8.14 -10.17 0.33
CA GLY A 82 -9.42 -10.86 0.47
C GLY A 82 -10.45 -10.38 -0.51
N MET A 83 -10.03 -9.87 -1.67
CA MET A 83 -10.96 -9.35 -2.68
C MET A 83 -11.78 -10.48 -3.28
N LYS A 84 -13.06 -10.25 -3.41
CA LYS A 84 -13.96 -11.16 -4.10
C LYS A 84 -13.71 -11.07 -5.60
N LYS A 85 -13.56 -12.21 -6.22
CA LYS A 85 -13.36 -12.29 -7.67
C LYS A 85 -14.70 -12.33 -8.41
#